data_ee77598a7138b1ba3e5b343d863acc7b
#
_entry.id   ee77598a7138b1ba3e5b343d863acc7b
#
_cell.length_a   1.000
_cell.length_b   1.000
_cell.length_c   1.000
_cell.angle_alpha   90.00
_cell.angle_beta   90.00
_cell.angle_gamma   90.00
#
_symmetry.space_group_name_H-M   'P 1'
#
loop_
_entity.id
_entity.type
_entity.pdbx_description
1 polymer ?
#
loop_
_entity_poly.entity_id
_entity_poly.type
_entity_poly.pdbx_seq_one_letter_code
_entity_poly.pdbx_strand_id
1 'polypeptide(L)'
;MIIPLLPWYVFTMICEMGARGVLAVVLGSGFKIILTGVILTVLYLVIQYCIAGAIAGKNPFKCIWNMLPAYFTAFSICSSSAAIPVTSDCTRKNGIPDDIVDFTIPLCSTVHMCGSTIKLAVSAIAVAYLTGTPLPFAVYIHFVLMQGIAAVAAPGVMGGVLMASIGLLESIMGFSPDQTALVMTLYLALDGYGPACNVTGDGAIALIINKFFGKKQTPSVQ
;
A
#
# COMPACT_ATOMS: atom_id res chain seq x y z
N MET A 1 1.44 8.25 20.90
CA MET A 1 0.92 7.50 22.06
C MET A 1 0.15 6.21 21.71
N ILE A 2 -0.19 5.91 20.46
CA ILE A 2 -0.94 4.71 20.04
C ILE A 2 -0.03 3.48 19.85
N ILE A 3 1.24 3.68 19.46
CA ILE A 3 2.20 2.60 19.14
C ILE A 3 2.35 1.53 20.25
N PRO A 4 2.46 1.87 21.54
CA PRO A 4 2.58 0.85 22.59
C PRO A 4 1.31 0.03 22.82
N LEU A 5 0.13 0.47 22.35
CA LEU A 5 -1.13 -0.27 22.44
C LEU A 5 -1.32 -1.25 21.27
N LEU A 6 -0.54 -1.12 20.23
CA LEU A 6 -0.67 -1.89 18.98
C LEU A 6 -0.51 -3.41 19.21
N PRO A 7 0.49 -3.91 20.00
CA PRO A 7 0.61 -5.34 20.29
C PRO A 7 -0.62 -5.93 21.02
N TRP A 8 -1.19 -5.16 21.95
CA TRP A 8 -2.40 -5.58 22.68
C TRP A 8 -3.61 -5.61 21.76
N TYR A 9 -3.73 -4.63 20.87
CA TYR A 9 -4.79 -4.62 19.86
C TYR A 9 -4.70 -5.82 18.92
N VAL A 10 -3.50 -6.12 18.39
CA VAL A 10 -3.27 -7.30 17.53
C VAL A 10 -3.57 -8.60 18.30
N PHE A 11 -3.12 -8.69 19.56
CA PHE A 11 -3.38 -9.87 20.39
C PHE A 11 -4.88 -10.10 20.61
N THR A 12 -5.63 -9.06 21.03
CA THR A 12 -7.09 -9.17 21.23
C THR A 12 -7.81 -9.53 19.94
N MET A 13 -7.38 -8.99 18.80
CA MET A 13 -7.93 -9.29 17.49
C MET A 13 -7.72 -10.77 17.12
N ILE A 14 -6.52 -11.32 17.33
CA ILE A 14 -6.22 -12.73 17.08
C ILE A 14 -7.06 -13.65 18.01
N CYS A 15 -7.21 -13.27 19.27
CA CYS A 15 -8.06 -14.01 20.21
C CYS A 15 -9.53 -14.00 19.77
N GLU A 16 -10.05 -12.88 19.33
CA GLU A 16 -11.41 -12.75 18.80
C GLU A 16 -11.62 -13.61 17.55
N MET A 17 -10.64 -13.60 16.62
CA MET A 17 -10.67 -14.47 15.44
C MET A 17 -10.70 -15.96 15.82
N GLY A 18 -9.92 -16.34 16.83
CA GLY A 18 -9.92 -17.72 17.36
C GLY A 18 -11.29 -18.10 17.94
N ALA A 19 -11.86 -17.21 18.75
CA ALA A 19 -13.17 -17.43 19.39
C ALA A 19 -14.33 -17.52 18.38
N ARG A 20 -14.26 -16.77 17.27
CA ARG A 20 -15.26 -16.77 16.19
C ARG A 20 -15.05 -17.89 15.16
N GLY A 21 -14.00 -18.73 15.29
CA GLY A 21 -13.67 -19.76 14.31
C GLY A 21 -13.12 -19.25 12.98
N VAL A 22 -12.96 -17.94 12.82
CA VAL A 22 -12.48 -17.29 11.61
C VAL A 22 -10.99 -17.57 11.38
N LEU A 23 -10.24 -17.85 12.43
CA LEU A 23 -8.80 -18.12 12.36
C LEU A 23 -8.48 -19.31 11.43
N ALA A 24 -9.29 -20.38 11.46
CA ALA A 24 -9.11 -21.54 10.57
C ALA A 24 -9.35 -21.17 9.10
N VAL A 25 -10.34 -20.32 8.81
CA VAL A 25 -10.65 -19.84 7.47
C VAL A 25 -9.53 -18.91 6.97
N VAL A 26 -9.03 -18.02 7.82
CA VAL A 26 -7.92 -17.11 7.51
C VAL A 26 -6.62 -17.91 7.28
N LEU A 27 -6.33 -18.91 8.09
CA LEU A 27 -5.15 -19.76 7.90
C LEU A 27 -5.27 -20.64 6.64
N GLY A 28 -6.46 -21.16 6.33
CA GLY A 28 -6.70 -22.01 5.16
C GLY A 28 -6.71 -21.22 3.84
N SER A 29 -7.36 -20.06 3.79
CA SER A 29 -7.47 -19.23 2.58
C SER A 29 -6.49 -18.04 2.56
N GLY A 30 -5.97 -17.66 3.73
CA GLY A 30 -5.12 -16.49 3.91
C GLY A 30 -3.86 -16.53 3.07
N PHE A 31 -3.22 -17.70 2.93
CA PHE A 31 -2.04 -17.83 2.07
C PHE A 31 -2.35 -17.46 0.61
N LYS A 32 -3.50 -17.89 0.07
CA LYS A 32 -3.88 -17.55 -1.30
C LYS A 32 -4.17 -16.05 -1.44
N ILE A 33 -4.80 -15.45 -0.44
CA ILE A 33 -5.12 -14.01 -0.41
C ILE A 33 -3.83 -13.20 -0.36
N ILE A 34 -2.89 -13.57 0.53
CA ILE A 34 -1.57 -12.93 0.63
C ILE A 34 -0.83 -13.04 -0.69
N LEU A 35 -0.72 -14.25 -1.22
CA LEU A 35 0.01 -14.51 -2.46
C LEU A 35 -0.55 -13.68 -3.62
N THR A 36 -1.89 -13.64 -3.75
CA THR A 36 -2.56 -12.80 -4.76
C THR A 36 -2.25 -11.32 -4.56
N GLY A 37 -2.34 -10.82 -3.35
CA GLY A 37 -2.04 -9.42 -3.03
C GLY A 37 -0.59 -9.05 -3.32
N VAL A 38 0.36 -9.92 -2.92
CA VAL A 38 1.79 -9.71 -3.19
C VAL A 38 2.07 -9.74 -4.69
N ILE A 39 1.52 -10.71 -5.43
CA ILE A 39 1.70 -10.78 -6.89
C ILE A 39 1.17 -9.50 -7.56
N LEU A 40 -0.01 -9.04 -7.18
CA LEU A 40 -0.61 -7.83 -7.76
C LEU A 40 0.19 -6.58 -7.43
N THR A 41 0.71 -6.43 -6.20
CA THR A 41 1.55 -5.28 -5.81
C THR A 41 2.90 -5.30 -6.51
N VAL A 42 3.54 -6.47 -6.67
CA VAL A 42 4.79 -6.60 -7.42
C VAL A 42 4.56 -6.28 -8.90
N LEU A 43 3.50 -6.82 -9.51
CA LEU A 43 3.14 -6.52 -10.90
C LEU A 43 2.90 -5.02 -11.09
N TYR A 44 2.14 -4.40 -10.19
CA TYR A 44 1.91 -2.96 -10.20
C TYR A 44 3.21 -2.17 -10.14
N LEU A 45 4.13 -2.50 -9.22
CA LEU A 45 5.42 -1.83 -9.11
C LEU A 45 6.26 -1.98 -10.38
N VAL A 46 6.31 -3.17 -10.97
CA VAL A 46 7.04 -3.39 -12.23
C VAL A 46 6.48 -2.50 -13.34
N ILE A 47 5.16 -2.46 -13.51
CA ILE A 47 4.51 -1.61 -14.51
C ILE A 47 4.81 -0.13 -14.23
N GLN A 48 4.65 0.32 -12.98
CA GLN A 48 4.88 1.71 -12.59
C GLN A 48 6.34 2.13 -12.87
N TYR A 49 7.32 1.29 -12.53
CA TYR A 49 8.73 1.57 -12.80
C TYR A 49 9.10 1.47 -14.27
N CYS A 50 8.47 0.58 -15.04
CA CYS A 50 8.65 0.54 -16.49
C CYS A 50 8.20 1.86 -17.14
N ILE A 51 7.04 2.38 -16.72
CA ILE A 51 6.54 3.69 -17.19
C ILE A 51 7.48 4.81 -16.74
N ALA A 52 7.84 4.86 -15.45
CA ALA A 52 8.72 5.89 -14.91
C ALA A 52 10.12 5.84 -15.54
N GLY A 53 10.67 4.65 -15.76
CA GLY A 53 11.95 4.44 -16.40
C GLY A 53 11.96 4.88 -17.87
N ALA A 54 10.89 4.55 -18.61
CA ALA A 54 10.72 5.02 -20.00
C ALA A 54 10.66 6.55 -20.08
N ILE A 55 9.93 7.21 -19.18
CA ILE A 55 9.81 8.67 -19.13
C ILE A 55 11.15 9.30 -18.70
N ALA A 56 11.80 8.79 -17.66
CA ALA A 56 13.03 9.34 -17.10
C ALA A 56 14.30 8.95 -17.88
N GLY A 57 14.23 7.96 -18.78
CA GLY A 57 15.39 7.42 -19.48
C GLY A 57 16.33 6.62 -18.57
N LYS A 58 15.79 5.95 -17.54
CA LYS A 58 16.55 5.16 -16.57
C LYS A 58 16.12 3.70 -16.60
N ASN A 59 17.03 2.79 -16.20
CA ASN A 59 16.73 1.37 -16.12
C ASN A 59 15.76 1.10 -14.95
N PRO A 60 14.52 0.62 -15.20
CA PRO A 60 13.50 0.41 -14.18
C PRO A 60 13.93 -0.60 -13.11
N PHE A 61 14.58 -1.69 -13.51
CA PHE A 61 14.98 -2.75 -12.57
C PHE A 61 16.09 -2.29 -11.62
N LYS A 62 17.03 -1.47 -12.10
CA LYS A 62 18.04 -0.85 -11.24
C LYS A 62 17.40 0.10 -10.23
N CYS A 63 16.41 0.87 -10.69
CA CYS A 63 15.70 1.80 -9.81
C CYS A 63 14.89 1.06 -8.74
N ILE A 64 14.20 -0.03 -9.08
CA ILE A 64 13.50 -0.89 -8.11
C ILE A 64 14.50 -1.47 -7.10
N TRP A 65 15.65 -1.99 -7.59
CA TRP A 65 16.67 -2.57 -6.72
C TRP A 65 17.16 -1.59 -5.65
N ASN A 66 17.37 -0.34 -6.01
CA ASN A 66 17.79 0.70 -5.07
C ASN A 66 16.71 0.99 -4.00
N MET A 67 15.44 0.69 -4.27
CA MET A 67 14.33 0.87 -3.34
C MET A 67 14.07 -0.32 -2.41
N LEU A 68 14.73 -1.46 -2.61
CA LEU A 68 14.50 -2.64 -1.77
C LEU A 68 14.68 -2.40 -0.26
N PRO A 69 15.67 -1.61 0.20
CA PRO A 69 15.77 -1.32 1.64
C PRO A 69 14.54 -0.56 2.17
N ALA A 70 13.97 0.36 1.39
CA ALA A 70 12.75 1.06 1.76
C ALA A 70 11.55 0.10 1.78
N TYR A 71 11.45 -0.81 0.78
CA TYR A 71 10.42 -1.85 0.72
C TYR A 71 10.40 -2.68 2.00
N PHE A 72 11.55 -3.27 2.39
CA PHE A 72 11.62 -4.13 3.59
C PHE A 72 11.45 -3.35 4.89
N THR A 73 11.90 -2.11 4.95
CA THR A 73 11.66 -1.23 6.12
C THR A 73 10.17 -0.98 6.29
N ALA A 74 9.49 -0.51 5.25
CA ALA A 74 8.05 -0.24 5.31
C ALA A 74 7.22 -1.51 5.54
N PHE A 75 7.65 -2.65 4.99
CA PHE A 75 7.06 -3.97 5.24
C PHE A 75 7.09 -4.30 6.74
N SER A 76 8.22 -4.07 7.40
CA SER A 76 8.43 -4.43 8.80
C SER A 76 7.69 -3.51 9.77
N ILE A 77 7.64 -2.20 9.47
CA ILE A 77 7.01 -1.20 10.35
C ILE A 77 5.55 -0.90 10.00
N CYS A 78 5.05 -1.46 8.89
CA CYS A 78 3.67 -1.29 8.40
C CYS A 78 3.23 0.19 8.29
N SER A 79 4.15 1.11 7.97
CA SER A 79 3.87 2.55 7.91
C SER A 79 4.71 3.24 6.84
N SER A 80 4.04 3.84 5.85
CA SER A 80 4.71 4.64 4.81
C SER A 80 5.33 5.90 5.41
N SER A 81 4.64 6.57 6.32
CA SER A 81 5.14 7.80 6.95
C SER A 81 6.37 7.56 7.83
N ALA A 82 6.42 6.46 8.58
CA ALA A 82 7.58 6.11 9.39
C ALA A 82 8.80 5.68 8.54
N ALA A 83 8.57 5.24 7.29
CA ALA A 83 9.63 4.83 6.36
C ALA A 83 10.23 6.00 5.56
N ILE A 84 9.70 7.24 5.68
CA ILE A 84 10.16 8.41 4.92
C ILE A 84 11.69 8.56 4.88
N PRO A 85 12.43 8.50 5.99
CA PRO A 85 13.88 8.70 5.95
C PRO A 85 14.58 7.69 5.03
N VAL A 86 14.26 6.41 5.18
CA VAL A 86 14.87 5.34 4.37
C VAL A 86 14.41 5.43 2.92
N THR A 87 13.15 5.78 2.68
CA THR A 87 12.59 5.96 1.34
C THR A 87 13.31 7.11 0.61
N SER A 88 13.55 8.23 1.30
CA SER A 88 14.30 9.38 0.77
C SER A 88 15.71 8.98 0.38
N ASP A 89 16.44 8.27 1.26
CA ASP A 89 17.81 7.83 0.98
C ASP A 89 17.89 6.86 -0.21
N CYS A 90 16.91 5.94 -0.31
CA CYS A 90 16.83 5.03 -1.44
C CYS A 90 16.49 5.75 -2.75
N THR A 91 15.63 6.77 -2.68
CA THR A 91 15.23 7.58 -3.84
C THR A 91 16.41 8.42 -4.36
N ARG A 92 17.26 8.97 -3.47
CA ARG A 92 18.50 9.66 -3.85
C ARG A 92 19.47 8.76 -4.62
N LYS A 93 19.56 7.47 -4.26
CA LYS A 93 20.39 6.50 -5.01
C LYS A 93 19.95 6.30 -6.46
N ASN A 94 18.72 6.67 -6.80
CA ASN A 94 18.24 6.72 -8.18
C ASN A 94 18.69 7.99 -8.93
N GLY A 95 19.55 8.83 -8.33
CA GLY A 95 20.08 10.05 -8.93
C GLY A 95 19.00 11.12 -9.06
N ILE A 96 18.17 11.28 -8.04
CA ILE A 96 17.17 12.33 -7.92
C ILE A 96 17.71 13.38 -6.94
N PRO A 97 17.69 14.69 -7.31
CA PRO A 97 18.16 15.77 -6.45
C PRO A 97 17.37 15.90 -5.15
N ASP A 98 18.03 16.44 -4.10
CA ASP A 98 17.45 16.57 -2.75
C ASP A 98 16.17 17.40 -2.75
N ASP A 99 16.11 18.51 -3.50
CA ASP A 99 14.93 19.37 -3.57
C ASP A 99 13.68 18.61 -4.07
N ILE A 100 13.84 17.69 -5.01
CA ILE A 100 12.76 16.85 -5.51
C ILE A 100 12.40 15.76 -4.48
N VAL A 101 13.40 15.12 -3.88
CA VAL A 101 13.19 14.04 -2.92
C VAL A 101 12.47 14.56 -1.68
N ASP A 102 12.97 15.67 -1.10
CA ASP A 102 12.48 16.23 0.17
C ASP A 102 11.07 16.80 0.05
N PHE A 103 10.62 17.12 -1.16
CA PHE A 103 9.23 17.48 -1.43
C PHE A 103 8.38 16.24 -1.73
N THR A 104 8.83 15.39 -2.67
CA THR A 104 7.98 14.32 -3.23
C THR A 104 7.73 13.20 -2.23
N ILE A 105 8.76 12.73 -1.52
CA ILE A 105 8.62 11.56 -0.64
C ILE A 105 7.69 11.83 0.54
N PRO A 106 7.81 12.94 1.31
CA PRO A 106 6.86 13.24 2.37
C PRO A 106 5.42 13.41 1.86
N LEU A 107 5.23 14.04 0.70
CA LEU A 107 3.90 14.19 0.11
C LEU A 107 3.31 12.85 -0.30
N CYS A 108 4.06 12.04 -1.06
CA CYS A 108 3.61 10.73 -1.55
C CYS A 108 3.33 9.75 -0.41
N SER A 109 4.07 9.82 0.70
CA SER A 109 3.85 8.95 1.87
C SER A 109 2.43 9.03 2.47
N THR A 110 1.71 10.09 2.16
CA THR A 110 0.31 10.31 2.60
C THR A 110 -0.70 10.23 1.46
N VAL A 111 -0.33 10.56 0.24
CA VAL A 111 -1.25 10.64 -0.90
C VAL A 111 -1.20 9.39 -1.78
N HIS A 112 -0.04 8.76 -1.93
CA HIS A 112 0.16 7.61 -2.81
C HIS A 112 -0.01 6.29 -2.05
N MET A 113 -1.25 5.80 -1.96
CA MET A 113 -1.64 4.61 -1.18
C MET A 113 -2.02 3.41 -2.06
N CYS A 114 -1.38 3.25 -3.23
CA CYS A 114 -1.74 2.22 -4.21
C CYS A 114 -1.66 0.79 -3.68
N GLY A 115 -0.60 0.42 -2.95
CA GLY A 115 -0.45 -0.91 -2.40
C GLY A 115 -1.48 -1.22 -1.31
N SER A 116 -1.80 -0.22 -0.46
CA SER A 116 -2.84 -0.33 0.55
C SER A 116 -4.24 -0.45 -0.09
N THR A 117 -4.48 0.25 -1.20
CA THR A 117 -5.72 0.15 -1.99
C THR A 117 -5.87 -1.23 -2.63
N ILE A 118 -4.82 -1.75 -3.29
CA ILE A 118 -4.82 -3.10 -3.85
C ILE A 118 -5.11 -4.13 -2.75
N LYS A 119 -4.44 -4.02 -1.61
CA LYS A 119 -4.61 -4.92 -0.47
C LYS A 119 -6.05 -4.93 0.04
N LEU A 120 -6.68 -3.76 0.22
CA LEU A 120 -8.06 -3.67 0.68
C LEU A 120 -9.03 -4.24 -0.35
N ALA A 121 -8.84 -3.96 -1.62
CA ALA A 121 -9.66 -4.53 -2.69
C ALA A 121 -9.59 -6.07 -2.71
N VAL A 122 -8.38 -6.63 -2.62
CA VAL A 122 -8.18 -8.09 -2.56
C VAL A 122 -8.86 -8.69 -1.33
N SER A 123 -8.72 -8.05 -0.15
CA SER A 123 -9.35 -8.51 1.09
C SER A 123 -10.88 -8.47 0.99
N ALA A 124 -11.45 -7.39 0.44
CA ALA A 124 -12.90 -7.23 0.27
C ALA A 124 -13.47 -8.27 -0.71
N ILE A 125 -12.81 -8.47 -1.86
CA ILE A 125 -13.22 -9.49 -2.84
C ILE A 125 -13.15 -10.89 -2.20
N ALA A 126 -12.06 -11.18 -1.48
CA ALA A 126 -11.89 -12.47 -0.82
C ALA A 126 -12.99 -12.73 0.21
N VAL A 127 -13.37 -11.74 1.02
CA VAL A 127 -14.47 -11.85 1.99
C VAL A 127 -15.79 -12.10 1.29
N ALA A 128 -16.11 -11.39 0.21
CA ALA A 128 -17.33 -11.62 -0.57
C ALA A 128 -17.44 -13.08 -1.04
N TYR A 129 -16.33 -13.64 -1.55
CA TYR A 129 -16.31 -15.06 -1.96
C TYR A 129 -16.37 -16.04 -0.78
N LEU A 130 -15.67 -15.77 0.31
CA LEU A 130 -15.65 -16.64 1.50
C LEU A 130 -17.02 -16.69 2.21
N THR A 131 -17.77 -15.60 2.15
CA THR A 131 -19.12 -15.51 2.76
C THR A 131 -20.23 -15.93 1.80
N GLY A 132 -19.89 -16.38 0.58
CA GLY A 132 -20.86 -16.83 -0.42
C GLY A 132 -21.72 -15.71 -1.01
N THR A 133 -21.27 -14.47 -0.96
CA THR A 133 -21.97 -13.28 -1.45
C THR A 133 -21.16 -12.57 -2.57
N PRO A 134 -20.77 -13.26 -3.66
CA PRO A 134 -20.03 -12.61 -4.74
C PRO A 134 -20.90 -11.54 -5.39
N LEU A 135 -20.27 -10.38 -5.66
CA LEU A 135 -20.93 -9.20 -6.21
C LEU A 135 -20.68 -9.08 -7.72
N PRO A 136 -21.52 -8.36 -8.46
CA PRO A 136 -21.25 -8.03 -9.85
C PRO A 136 -19.93 -7.26 -10.01
N PHE A 137 -19.23 -7.49 -11.12
CA PHE A 137 -17.95 -6.84 -11.42
C PHE A 137 -18.01 -5.31 -11.38
N ALA A 138 -19.13 -4.72 -11.81
CA ALA A 138 -19.37 -3.28 -11.75
C ALA A 138 -19.29 -2.71 -10.31
N VAL A 139 -19.77 -3.47 -9.30
CA VAL A 139 -19.72 -3.06 -7.89
C VAL A 139 -18.26 -3.03 -7.40
N TYR A 140 -17.45 -4.02 -7.77
CA TYR A 140 -16.03 -4.03 -7.43
C TYR A 140 -15.27 -2.85 -8.06
N ILE A 141 -15.55 -2.53 -9.34
CA ILE A 141 -14.94 -1.35 -9.99
C ILE A 141 -15.35 -0.07 -9.26
N HIS A 142 -16.66 0.10 -8.98
CA HIS A 142 -17.15 1.27 -8.26
C HIS A 142 -16.48 1.40 -6.89
N PHE A 143 -16.40 0.31 -6.14
CA PHE A 143 -15.70 0.29 -4.85
C PHE A 143 -14.23 0.71 -4.97
N VAL A 144 -13.48 0.13 -5.92
CA VAL A 144 -12.05 0.44 -6.10
C VAL A 144 -11.83 1.90 -6.49
N LEU A 145 -12.67 2.47 -7.34
CA LEU A 145 -12.57 3.87 -7.74
C LEU A 145 -12.86 4.81 -6.56
N MET A 146 -13.92 4.57 -5.81
CA MET A 146 -14.28 5.39 -4.63
C MET A 146 -13.28 5.22 -3.49
N GLN A 147 -12.76 4.02 -3.31
CA GLN A 147 -11.69 3.74 -2.36
C GLN A 147 -10.39 4.50 -2.72
N GLY A 148 -10.05 4.57 -4.02
CA GLY A 148 -8.90 5.34 -4.49
C GLY A 148 -9.01 6.83 -4.09
N ILE A 149 -10.20 7.42 -4.18
CA ILE A 149 -10.48 8.80 -3.73
C ILE A 149 -10.35 8.90 -2.21
N ALA A 150 -10.94 7.97 -1.46
CA ALA A 150 -10.88 7.96 0.00
C ALA A 150 -9.45 7.75 0.53
N ALA A 151 -8.63 6.98 -0.19
CA ALA A 151 -7.24 6.70 0.18
C ALA A 151 -6.36 7.97 0.20
N VAL A 152 -6.65 8.97 -0.65
CA VAL A 152 -5.93 10.25 -0.65
C VAL A 152 -6.12 11.03 0.67
N ALA A 153 -7.25 10.83 1.34
CA ALA A 153 -7.53 11.45 2.64
C ALA A 153 -7.07 10.59 3.83
N ALA A 154 -6.54 9.39 3.57
CA ALA A 154 -6.13 8.46 4.60
C ALA A 154 -4.74 8.81 5.16
N PRO A 155 -4.52 8.70 6.48
CA PRO A 155 -3.19 8.88 7.05
C PRO A 155 -2.26 7.72 6.66
N GLY A 156 -0.97 8.02 6.44
CA GLY A 156 0.08 7.03 6.07
C GLY A 156 0.53 6.12 7.23
N VAL A 157 -0.40 5.72 8.10
CA VAL A 157 -0.19 4.83 9.24
C VAL A 157 -0.92 3.51 9.06
N MET A 158 -0.60 2.52 9.87
CA MET A 158 -1.26 1.21 9.85
C MET A 158 -2.79 1.34 9.90
N GLY A 159 -3.47 0.70 8.96
CA GLY A 159 -4.93 0.70 8.90
C GLY A 159 -5.58 2.00 8.40
N GLY A 160 -4.82 3.04 8.05
CA GLY A 160 -5.36 4.35 7.67
C GLY A 160 -6.34 4.27 6.48
N VAL A 161 -5.95 3.59 5.40
CA VAL A 161 -6.82 3.40 4.21
C VAL A 161 -8.06 2.56 4.55
N LEU A 162 -7.91 1.54 5.40
CA LEU A 162 -9.03 0.72 5.86
C LEU A 162 -10.07 1.57 6.58
N MET A 163 -9.65 2.38 7.55
CA MET A 163 -10.54 3.24 8.34
C MET A 163 -11.26 4.26 7.45
N ALA A 164 -10.58 4.83 6.46
CA ALA A 164 -11.20 5.74 5.49
C ALA A 164 -12.21 5.04 4.57
N SER A 165 -12.17 3.71 4.46
CA SER A 165 -12.96 2.94 3.50
C SER A 165 -14.08 2.09 4.14
N ILE A 166 -14.22 2.07 5.47
CA ILE A 166 -15.25 1.26 6.15
C ILE A 166 -16.65 1.58 5.61
N GLY A 167 -17.00 2.87 5.54
CA GLY A 167 -18.29 3.29 5.01
C GLY A 167 -18.53 2.89 3.54
N LEU A 168 -17.47 2.72 2.75
CA LEU A 168 -17.56 2.26 1.36
C LEU A 168 -17.82 0.75 1.28
N LEU A 169 -17.26 -0.05 2.21
CA LEU A 169 -17.56 -1.47 2.30
C LEU A 169 -19.06 -1.71 2.59
N GLU A 170 -19.62 -0.92 3.48
CA GLU A 170 -21.04 -1.02 3.85
C GLU A 170 -21.96 -0.45 2.75
N SER A 171 -21.66 0.75 2.24
CA SER A 171 -22.56 1.47 1.33
C SER A 171 -22.49 0.99 -0.12
N ILE A 172 -21.32 0.60 -0.62
CA ILE A 172 -21.14 0.18 -2.01
C ILE A 172 -21.20 -1.34 -2.14
N MET A 173 -20.49 -2.06 -1.27
CA MET A 173 -20.46 -3.52 -1.33
C MET A 173 -21.61 -4.18 -0.56
N GLY A 174 -22.37 -3.41 0.23
CA GLY A 174 -23.49 -3.94 1.04
C GLY A 174 -23.05 -4.90 2.13
N PHE A 175 -21.80 -4.79 2.61
CA PHE A 175 -21.27 -5.68 3.62
C PHE A 175 -21.97 -5.49 4.97
N SER A 176 -22.29 -6.61 5.60
CA SER A 176 -22.73 -6.61 6.98
C SER A 176 -21.58 -6.22 7.93
N PRO A 177 -21.88 -5.82 9.18
CA PRO A 177 -20.85 -5.55 10.19
C PRO A 177 -19.87 -6.71 10.38
N ASP A 178 -20.33 -7.96 10.31
CA ASP A 178 -19.47 -9.15 10.43
C ASP A 178 -18.52 -9.30 9.21
N GLN A 179 -19.00 -9.05 8.00
CA GLN A 179 -18.17 -9.06 6.79
C GLN A 179 -17.15 -7.92 6.83
N THR A 180 -17.56 -6.73 7.24
CA THR A 180 -16.67 -5.58 7.42
C THR A 180 -15.58 -5.90 8.47
N ALA A 181 -15.95 -6.49 9.61
CA ALA A 181 -15.00 -6.92 10.64
C ALA A 181 -14.01 -7.98 10.10
N LEU A 182 -14.47 -8.89 9.23
CA LEU A 182 -13.62 -9.90 8.59
C LEU A 182 -12.63 -9.26 7.62
N VAL A 183 -13.06 -8.26 6.82
CA VAL A 183 -12.15 -7.48 5.96
C VAL A 183 -11.10 -6.75 6.81
N MET A 184 -11.52 -6.09 7.89
CA MET A 184 -10.61 -5.39 8.81
C MET A 184 -9.55 -6.34 9.36
N THR A 185 -9.96 -7.49 9.78
CA THR A 185 -9.11 -8.55 10.34
C THR A 185 -8.08 -9.03 9.32
N LEU A 186 -8.51 -9.40 8.11
CA LEU A 186 -7.63 -9.81 7.02
C LEU A 186 -6.66 -8.70 6.63
N TYR A 187 -7.17 -7.49 6.50
CA TYR A 187 -6.36 -6.33 6.13
C TYR A 187 -5.24 -6.06 7.14
N LEU A 188 -5.54 -6.05 8.44
CA LEU A 188 -4.57 -5.74 9.48
C LEU A 188 -3.59 -6.87 9.73
N ALA A 189 -4.04 -8.13 9.66
CA ALA A 189 -3.16 -9.30 9.81
C ALA A 189 -2.05 -9.35 8.73
N LEU A 190 -2.28 -8.71 7.58
CA LEU A 190 -1.42 -8.77 6.41
C LEU A 190 -0.84 -7.39 6.03
N ASP A 191 -0.65 -6.49 6.99
CA ASP A 191 -0.44 -5.07 6.68
C ASP A 191 0.92 -4.73 6.02
N GLY A 192 1.94 -5.55 6.10
CA GLY A 192 3.29 -5.19 5.65
C GLY A 192 3.42 -4.85 4.16
N TYR A 193 2.84 -5.65 3.24
CA TYR A 193 3.10 -5.49 1.80
C TYR A 193 2.42 -4.25 1.16
N GLY A 194 1.34 -3.74 1.77
CA GLY A 194 0.68 -2.51 1.32
C GLY A 194 1.60 -1.29 1.43
N PRO A 195 2.03 -0.91 2.64
CA PRO A 195 3.01 0.17 2.85
C PRO A 195 4.32 -0.03 2.08
N ALA A 196 4.83 -1.26 1.98
CA ALA A 196 6.04 -1.56 1.19
C ALA A 196 5.87 -1.20 -0.29
N CYS A 197 4.71 -1.52 -0.88
CA CYS A 197 4.39 -1.13 -2.25
C CYS A 197 4.25 0.40 -2.37
N ASN A 198 3.59 1.07 -1.42
CA ASN A 198 3.42 2.52 -1.44
C ASN A 198 4.76 3.23 -1.53
N VAL A 199 5.66 3.01 -0.55
CA VAL A 199 6.96 3.71 -0.47
C VAL A 199 7.87 3.38 -1.65
N THR A 200 7.80 2.16 -2.18
CA THR A 200 8.58 1.81 -3.36
C THR A 200 8.05 2.56 -4.58
N GLY A 201 6.74 2.66 -4.74
CA GLY A 201 6.11 3.42 -5.81
C GLY A 201 6.37 4.93 -5.74
N ASP A 202 6.57 5.49 -4.53
CA ASP A 202 6.94 6.90 -4.34
C ASP A 202 8.25 7.25 -5.09
N GLY A 203 9.22 6.32 -5.10
CA GLY A 203 10.45 6.46 -5.87
C GLY A 203 10.23 6.55 -7.38
N ALA A 204 9.23 5.83 -7.92
CA ALA A 204 8.87 5.92 -9.34
C ALA A 204 8.23 7.27 -9.67
N ILE A 205 7.37 7.79 -8.80
CA ILE A 205 6.78 9.12 -8.94
C ILE A 205 7.87 10.19 -8.92
N ALA A 206 8.82 10.09 -7.98
CA ALA A 206 9.94 11.02 -7.89
C ALA A 206 10.82 11.01 -9.15
N LEU A 207 11.00 9.85 -9.82
CA LEU A 207 11.68 9.76 -11.12
C LEU A 207 10.96 10.57 -12.20
N ILE A 208 9.63 10.48 -12.25
CA ILE A 208 8.81 11.22 -13.23
C ILE A 208 8.87 12.72 -12.94
N ILE A 209 8.69 13.13 -11.68
CA ILE A 209 8.76 14.53 -11.26
C ILE A 209 10.13 15.11 -11.59
N ASN A 210 11.21 14.39 -11.29
CA ASN A 210 12.56 14.84 -11.59
C ASN A 210 12.79 15.07 -13.09
N LYS A 211 12.16 14.27 -13.96
CA LYS A 211 12.27 14.46 -15.42
C LYS A 211 11.66 15.76 -15.89
N PHE A 212 10.53 16.17 -15.29
CA PHE A 212 9.81 17.38 -15.74
C PHE A 212 10.24 18.65 -15.01
N PHE A 213 10.63 18.55 -13.74
CA PHE A 213 10.88 19.68 -12.85
C PHE A 213 12.30 19.73 -12.28
N GLY A 214 13.09 18.67 -12.42
CA GLY A 214 14.48 18.65 -11.99
C GLY A 214 15.31 19.69 -12.79
N LYS A 215 16.05 20.53 -12.07
CA LYS A 215 16.99 21.46 -12.70
C LYS A 215 18.03 20.64 -13.48
N LYS A 216 18.26 20.97 -14.76
CA LYS A 216 19.42 20.41 -15.47
C LYS A 216 20.66 20.77 -14.66
N GLN A 217 21.32 19.76 -14.08
CA GLN A 217 22.63 19.99 -13.47
C GLN A 217 23.54 20.59 -14.55
N THR A 218 23.86 21.84 -14.38
CA THR A 218 24.96 22.47 -15.16
C THR A 218 26.22 21.70 -14.74
N PRO A 219 27.01 21.14 -15.67
CA PRO A 219 28.26 20.49 -15.30
C PRO A 219 29.07 21.48 -14.49
N SER A 220 29.45 21.12 -13.26
CA SER A 220 30.41 21.88 -12.48
C SER A 220 31.69 21.89 -13.25
N VAL A 221 32.04 23.05 -13.79
CA VAL A 221 33.36 23.32 -14.37
C VAL A 221 34.34 23.14 -13.22
N GLN A 222 35.13 22.04 -13.29
CA GLN A 222 36.31 21.83 -12.45
C GLN A 222 37.46 22.71 -12.98
#